data_eb6eee418b487dd7fc95005ebfd2ad8c
#
_entry.id   eb6eee418b487dd7fc95005ebfd2ad8c
#
_cell.length_a   1.000
_cell.length_b   1.000
_cell.length_c   1.000
_cell.angle_alpha   90.00
_cell.angle_beta   90.00
_cell.angle_gamma   90.00
#
_symmetry.space_group_name_H-M   'P 1'
#
loop_
_entity.id
_entity.type
_entity.pdbx_description
1 polymer ?
#
loop_
_entity_poly.entity_id
_entity_poly.type
_entity_poly.pdbx_seq_one_letter_code
_entity_poly.pdbx_strand_id
1 'polypeptide(L)'
;MDLQRLTHPLSYKKMKVKHLPIYAAMLASALATLTACNDEWKEEQYTQYVSFRAPLGKLGVTDVYVPYSRRNADKTFVEGSGLSSYKLPVIVSGSLQNENNITVHIAHDGDTLNVLNQARFLNRTELWYTDMKDYATIPETTTIPSSENVGLLNVKFNFNGIDMSNKWVLPLTIVNGENYGYTAHPRKNYAKALLRIFPFNDYSGDYSGSTMKIFVTGDEANATAKSIIRGYVVDDKTIFFYAGDIDESRTDRAKYKVFARFNGEKEGTVDFYTTNNDLKLKVNKQASFHIIEQKDDVKPYLVHRYVIINNISYDYVDYTSAPGTEFNWSVSGTLTLERQINTQIPDEDQAIEW
;
A
#
# COMPACT_ATOMS: atom_id res chain seq x y z
N MET A 1 40.72 59.63 57.13
CA MET A 1 41.74 58.73 57.72
C MET A 1 41.48 57.40 57.08
N ASP A 2 42.22 57.17 56.25
CA ASP A 2 43.31 56.68 55.47
C ASP A 2 42.85 55.54 54.49
N LEU A 3 42.95 55.91 53.24
CA LEU A 3 43.00 55.05 52.09
C LEU A 3 44.36 54.34 52.04
N GLN A 4 44.43 53.05 52.08
CA GLN A 4 45.58 52.33 51.54
C GLN A 4 45.19 51.40 50.43
N ARG A 5 45.66 51.72 49.24
CA ARG A 5 45.67 50.91 48.01
C ARG A 5 46.51 49.67 48.19
N LEU A 6 45.97 48.50 47.83
CA LEU A 6 46.80 47.34 47.56
C LEU A 6 46.71 47.04 46.05
N THR A 7 47.75 47.49 45.35
CA THR A 7 48.06 47.12 43.96
C THR A 7 48.83 45.80 43.98
N HIS A 8 48.23 44.67 43.54
CA HIS A 8 48.96 43.44 43.22
C HIS A 8 49.36 43.48 41.73
N PRO A 9 50.59 43.22 41.34
CA PRO A 9 51.00 43.09 39.95
C PRO A 9 50.63 41.64 39.47
N LEU A 10 49.88 41.58 38.37
CA LEU A 10 49.64 40.32 37.65
C LEU A 10 50.94 39.81 37.02
N SER A 11 51.47 38.74 37.55
CA SER A 11 52.62 38.02 36.98
C SER A 11 52.24 37.35 35.70
N TYR A 12 52.61 37.89 34.55
CA TYR A 12 52.54 37.22 33.25
C TYR A 12 53.57 36.08 33.19
N LYS A 13 53.10 34.83 33.39
CA LYS A 13 53.91 33.65 33.15
C LYS A 13 54.10 33.46 31.66
N LYS A 14 55.28 33.70 31.12
CA LYS A 14 55.64 33.41 29.72
C LYS A 14 55.44 31.94 29.44
N MET A 15 54.39 31.61 28.69
CA MET A 15 54.19 30.25 28.16
C MET A 15 55.31 29.94 27.15
N LYS A 16 56.02 28.83 27.36
CA LYS A 16 57.09 28.38 26.47
C LYS A 16 56.50 27.97 25.12
N VAL A 17 56.87 28.69 24.07
CA VAL A 17 56.37 28.61 22.67
C VAL A 17 56.78 27.28 21.96
N LYS A 18 57.16 26.21 22.64
CA LYS A 18 57.58 24.93 22.00
C LYS A 18 56.45 24.10 21.41
N HIS A 19 55.22 24.33 21.77
CA HIS A 19 54.06 23.52 21.30
C HIS A 19 53.11 24.27 20.34
N LEU A 20 53.44 25.53 20.00
CA LEU A 20 52.60 26.34 19.09
C LEU A 20 52.40 25.71 17.71
N PRO A 21 53.41 25.05 17.08
CA PRO A 21 53.20 24.41 15.77
C PRO A 21 52.33 23.16 15.85
N ILE A 22 52.33 22.44 17.00
CA ILE A 22 51.50 21.26 17.16
C ILE A 22 50.03 21.66 17.33
N TYR A 23 49.73 22.70 18.08
CA TYR A 23 48.34 23.20 18.21
C TYR A 23 47.85 23.87 16.91
N ALA A 24 48.72 24.55 16.15
CA ALA A 24 48.35 25.06 14.84
C ALA A 24 48.08 23.95 13.82
N ALA A 25 48.83 22.83 13.84
CA ALA A 25 48.58 21.68 12.99
C ALA A 25 47.29 20.95 13.37
N MET A 26 46.99 20.80 14.67
CA MET A 26 45.72 20.22 15.14
C MET A 26 44.53 21.12 14.79
N LEU A 27 44.65 22.42 14.88
CA LEU A 27 43.59 23.34 14.50
C LEU A 27 43.35 23.33 12.97
N ALA A 28 44.41 23.26 12.17
CA ALA A 28 44.32 23.16 10.72
C ALA A 28 43.71 21.82 10.25
N SER A 29 44.04 20.71 10.92
CA SER A 29 43.42 19.42 10.62
C SER A 29 41.93 19.36 11.04
N ALA A 30 41.56 19.98 12.16
CA ALA A 30 40.16 20.09 12.57
C ALA A 30 39.34 21.01 11.66
N LEU A 31 39.91 22.05 11.10
CA LEU A 31 39.26 22.90 10.10
C LEU A 31 39.12 22.21 8.73
N ALA A 32 40.09 21.41 8.33
CA ALA A 32 40.02 20.66 7.08
C ALA A 32 38.96 19.51 7.10
N THR A 33 38.67 18.94 8.28
CA THR A 33 37.61 17.94 8.42
C THR A 33 36.21 18.54 8.44
N LEU A 34 36.03 19.80 8.73
CA LEU A 34 34.74 20.49 8.71
C LEU A 34 34.30 20.91 7.30
N THR A 35 35.19 20.98 6.34
CA THR A 35 34.84 21.34 4.96
C THR A 35 34.50 20.14 4.08
N ALA A 36 34.90 18.92 4.45
CA ALA A 36 34.67 17.71 3.64
C ALA A 36 33.22 17.17 3.70
N CYS A 37 32.44 17.52 4.74
CA CYS A 37 31.05 17.08 4.87
C CYS A 37 30.00 18.05 4.29
N ASN A 38 30.39 19.23 3.81
CA ASN A 38 29.44 20.29 3.49
C ASN A 38 29.12 20.45 2.01
N ASP A 39 29.90 19.86 1.12
CA ASP A 39 29.70 20.04 -0.34
C ASP A 39 28.76 18.99 -0.94
N GLU A 40 28.78 17.76 -0.47
CA GLU A 40 27.81 16.74 -0.91
C GLU A 40 26.36 17.12 -0.53
N TRP A 41 26.16 17.73 0.64
CA TRP A 41 24.84 18.22 1.07
C TRP A 41 24.35 19.41 0.23
N LYS A 42 25.25 20.29 -0.22
CA LYS A 42 24.88 21.41 -1.07
C LYS A 42 24.50 20.97 -2.47
N GLU A 43 25.23 20.01 -3.05
CA GLU A 43 24.89 19.48 -4.37
C GLU A 43 23.56 18.72 -4.34
N GLU A 44 23.31 17.85 -3.36
CA GLU A 44 22.01 17.16 -3.21
C GLU A 44 20.85 18.14 -2.94
N GLN A 45 21.08 19.23 -2.22
CA GLN A 45 20.03 20.19 -1.88
C GLN A 45 19.56 21.02 -3.08
N TYR A 46 20.42 21.29 -4.06
CA TYR A 46 20.12 22.11 -5.23
C TYR A 46 19.87 21.30 -6.49
N THR A 47 20.31 20.06 -6.55
CA THR A 47 20.07 19.20 -7.72
C THR A 47 18.62 18.74 -7.76
N GLN A 48 17.96 19.05 -8.87
CA GLN A 48 16.57 18.62 -9.10
C GLN A 48 16.57 17.23 -9.74
N TYR A 49 15.96 16.28 -9.03
CA TYR A 49 15.72 14.94 -9.55
C TYR A 49 14.23 14.67 -9.67
N VAL A 50 13.84 13.93 -10.71
CA VAL A 50 12.48 13.46 -10.88
C VAL A 50 12.32 12.10 -10.23
N SER A 51 11.24 11.91 -9.47
CA SER A 51 10.94 10.67 -8.76
C SER A 51 9.45 10.39 -8.67
N PHE A 52 9.09 9.12 -8.46
CA PHE A 52 7.75 8.75 -8.05
C PHE A 52 7.55 9.02 -6.55
N ARG A 53 6.38 9.50 -6.17
CA ARG A 53 5.94 9.48 -4.76
C ARG A 53 5.27 8.14 -4.46
N ALA A 54 6.09 7.09 -4.38
CA ALA A 54 5.66 5.72 -4.14
C ALA A 54 6.60 5.06 -3.12
N PRO A 55 6.49 5.40 -1.81
CA PRO A 55 7.38 4.86 -0.79
C PRO A 55 7.22 3.34 -0.68
N LEU A 56 8.34 2.62 -0.70
CA LEU A 56 8.34 1.18 -0.57
C LEU A 56 7.94 0.75 0.84
N GLY A 57 6.96 -0.13 0.93
CA GLY A 57 6.59 -0.82 2.15
C GLY A 57 7.58 -1.95 2.51
N LYS A 58 7.33 -2.62 3.64
CA LYS A 58 8.16 -3.74 4.14
C LYS A 58 8.31 -4.90 3.15
N LEU A 59 7.39 -5.01 2.20
CA LEU A 59 7.36 -6.08 1.19
C LEU A 59 8.07 -5.70 -0.12
N GLY A 60 8.70 -4.53 -0.20
CA GLY A 60 9.38 -4.03 -1.39
C GLY A 60 8.43 -3.50 -2.47
N VAL A 61 7.16 -3.32 -2.14
CA VAL A 61 6.10 -2.77 -2.99
C VAL A 61 5.38 -1.65 -2.26
N THR A 62 4.69 -0.79 -2.99
CA THR A 62 3.82 0.26 -2.46
C THR A 62 2.38 -0.20 -2.59
N ASP A 63 1.67 -0.37 -1.48
CA ASP A 63 0.26 -0.75 -1.51
C ASP A 63 -0.58 0.45 -1.98
N VAL A 64 -1.43 0.22 -2.98
CA VAL A 64 -2.29 1.24 -3.58
C VAL A 64 -3.71 0.70 -3.65
N TYR A 65 -4.62 1.41 -3.02
CA TYR A 65 -6.04 1.08 -3.04
C TYR A 65 -6.73 1.89 -4.14
N VAL A 66 -7.46 1.19 -5.03
CA VAL A 66 -8.14 1.79 -6.19
C VAL A 66 -9.57 1.29 -6.19
N PRO A 67 -10.60 2.16 -6.32
CA PRO A 67 -11.97 1.66 -6.43
C PRO A 67 -12.10 0.71 -7.62
N TYR A 68 -12.82 -0.41 -7.47
CA TYR A 68 -13.08 -1.34 -8.57
C TYR A 68 -13.77 -0.64 -9.74
N SER A 69 -14.77 0.16 -9.42
CA SER A 69 -15.46 1.04 -10.38
C SER A 69 -15.46 2.46 -9.84
N ARG A 70 -14.94 3.40 -10.62
CA ARG A 70 -14.99 4.80 -10.21
C ARG A 70 -16.39 5.34 -10.34
N ARG A 71 -16.88 6.00 -9.29
CA ARG A 71 -18.24 6.54 -9.21
C ARG A 71 -18.23 8.06 -9.00
N ASN A 72 -19.27 8.72 -9.50
CA ASN A 72 -19.60 10.09 -9.15
C ASN A 72 -20.27 10.16 -7.77
N ALA A 73 -20.45 11.37 -7.23
CA ALA A 73 -21.14 11.59 -5.96
C ALA A 73 -22.60 11.07 -5.96
N ASP A 74 -23.25 10.99 -7.11
CA ASP A 74 -24.59 10.42 -7.27
C ASP A 74 -24.61 8.88 -7.44
N LYS A 75 -23.46 8.23 -7.19
CA LYS A 75 -23.23 6.78 -7.32
C LYS A 75 -23.30 6.22 -8.76
N THR A 76 -23.42 7.07 -9.77
CA THR A 76 -23.29 6.63 -11.17
C THR A 76 -21.84 6.33 -11.52
N PHE A 77 -21.61 5.40 -12.45
CA PHE A 77 -20.26 5.10 -12.93
C PHE A 77 -19.70 6.24 -13.77
N VAL A 78 -18.41 6.57 -13.57
CA VAL A 78 -17.70 7.58 -14.37
C VAL A 78 -17.42 7.04 -15.78
N GLU A 79 -16.86 5.86 -15.91
CA GLU A 79 -16.52 5.24 -17.21
C GLU A 79 -17.27 3.91 -17.42
N GLY A 80 -17.67 3.21 -16.35
CA GLY A 80 -18.37 1.92 -16.37
C GLY A 80 -17.96 1.01 -15.23
N SER A 81 -18.64 -0.12 -15.11
CA SER A 81 -18.29 -1.15 -14.10
C SER A 81 -16.93 -1.75 -14.41
N GLY A 82 -16.10 -1.91 -13.40
CA GLY A 82 -14.72 -2.43 -13.49
C GLY A 82 -13.71 -1.45 -14.07
N LEU A 83 -14.11 -0.22 -14.40
CA LEU A 83 -13.24 0.82 -14.94
C LEU A 83 -12.88 1.85 -13.86
N SER A 84 -11.59 2.10 -13.70
CA SER A 84 -11.08 2.99 -12.66
C SER A 84 -9.78 3.68 -13.06
N SER A 85 -9.28 4.56 -12.21
CA SER A 85 -7.99 5.23 -12.42
C SER A 85 -7.33 5.60 -11.11
N TYR A 86 -6.00 5.72 -11.16
CA TYR A 86 -5.17 6.19 -10.06
C TYR A 86 -4.20 7.27 -10.55
N LYS A 87 -4.13 8.37 -9.82
CA LYS A 87 -3.22 9.47 -10.12
C LYS A 87 -1.95 9.31 -9.30
N LEU A 88 -0.91 8.72 -9.91
CA LEU A 88 0.39 8.56 -9.28
C LEU A 88 1.15 9.88 -9.31
N PRO A 89 1.54 10.46 -8.14
CA PRO A 89 2.32 11.66 -8.12
C PRO A 89 3.76 11.42 -8.60
N VAL A 90 4.20 12.25 -9.54
CA VAL A 90 5.59 12.37 -10.00
C VAL A 90 6.10 13.72 -9.54
N ILE A 91 7.21 13.74 -8.81
CA ILE A 91 7.70 14.92 -8.11
C ILE A 91 9.09 15.32 -8.61
N VAL A 92 9.34 16.62 -8.60
CA VAL A 92 10.70 17.19 -8.70
C VAL A 92 11.20 17.48 -7.29
N SER A 93 12.36 16.91 -6.94
CA SER A 93 13.03 17.17 -5.67
C SER A 93 13.92 18.41 -5.77
N GLY A 94 14.41 18.88 -4.63
CA GLY A 94 15.29 20.04 -4.51
C GLY A 94 14.58 21.24 -3.89
N SER A 95 15.40 22.23 -3.45
CA SER A 95 14.92 23.43 -2.79
C SER A 95 14.59 24.58 -3.78
N LEU A 96 14.93 24.40 -5.04
CA LEU A 96 14.65 25.39 -6.09
C LEU A 96 13.26 25.16 -6.68
N GLN A 97 12.58 26.25 -7.01
CA GLN A 97 11.33 26.18 -7.73
C GLN A 97 11.57 25.68 -9.16
N ASN A 98 10.66 24.84 -9.66
CA ASN A 98 10.67 24.40 -11.05
C ASN A 98 10.29 25.58 -11.97
N GLU A 99 11.19 26.02 -12.83
CA GLU A 99 10.98 27.16 -13.72
C GLU A 99 10.34 26.77 -15.05
N ASN A 100 10.39 25.49 -15.45
CA ASN A 100 9.95 25.03 -16.75
C ASN A 100 8.92 23.88 -16.64
N ASN A 101 8.13 23.71 -17.69
CA ASN A 101 7.33 22.50 -17.84
C ASN A 101 8.27 21.31 -18.07
N ILE A 102 8.20 20.30 -17.21
CA ILE A 102 9.01 19.08 -17.33
C ILE A 102 8.10 17.95 -17.83
N THR A 103 8.37 17.46 -19.04
CA THR A 103 7.71 16.27 -19.59
C THR A 103 8.50 15.03 -19.17
N VAL A 104 7.95 14.28 -18.24
CA VAL A 104 8.57 13.06 -17.69
C VAL A 104 8.12 11.85 -18.48
N HIS A 105 9.08 11.06 -18.96
CA HIS A 105 8.82 9.82 -19.71
C HIS A 105 8.76 8.63 -18.75
N ILE A 106 7.74 7.81 -18.92
CA ILE A 106 7.43 6.66 -18.05
C ILE A 106 7.40 5.40 -18.90
N ALA A 107 7.96 4.33 -18.38
CA ALA A 107 7.89 3.03 -19.01
C ALA A 107 7.48 1.94 -18.00
N HIS A 108 6.92 0.86 -18.51
CA HIS A 108 6.72 -0.37 -17.78
C HIS A 108 8.07 -1.06 -17.50
N ASP A 109 8.25 -1.63 -16.29
CA ASP A 109 9.52 -2.21 -15.83
C ASP A 109 9.36 -3.61 -15.23
N GLY A 110 8.97 -4.56 -16.06
CA GLY A 110 8.80 -5.96 -15.67
C GLY A 110 10.08 -6.62 -15.13
N ASP A 111 11.26 -6.17 -15.57
CA ASP A 111 12.54 -6.71 -15.11
C ASP A 111 12.78 -6.44 -13.63
N THR A 112 12.44 -5.25 -13.15
CA THR A 112 12.54 -4.93 -11.72
C THR A 112 11.58 -5.79 -10.89
N LEU A 113 10.38 -6.07 -11.39
CA LEU A 113 9.43 -6.97 -10.72
C LEU A 113 9.98 -8.40 -10.67
N ASN A 114 10.58 -8.92 -11.76
CA ASN A 114 11.19 -10.23 -11.79
C ASN A 114 12.34 -10.35 -10.78
N VAL A 115 13.20 -9.33 -10.69
CA VAL A 115 14.28 -9.28 -9.68
C VAL A 115 13.73 -9.33 -8.26
N LEU A 116 12.67 -8.59 -7.97
CA LEU A 116 12.00 -8.61 -6.65
C LEU A 116 11.42 -10.01 -6.36
N ASN A 117 10.74 -10.63 -7.32
CA ASN A 117 10.15 -11.95 -7.18
C ASN A 117 11.21 -13.01 -6.86
N GLN A 118 12.32 -13.02 -7.61
CA GLN A 118 13.43 -13.95 -7.38
C GLN A 118 14.07 -13.72 -6.00
N ALA A 119 14.33 -12.48 -5.63
CA ALA A 119 14.94 -12.16 -4.35
C ALA A 119 14.05 -12.56 -3.15
N ARG A 120 12.72 -12.46 -3.30
CA ARG A 120 11.77 -12.67 -2.21
C ARG A 120 11.24 -14.08 -2.11
N PHE A 121 10.92 -14.69 -3.23
CA PHE A 121 10.20 -15.97 -3.27
C PHE A 121 11.03 -17.11 -3.85
N LEU A 122 12.23 -16.80 -4.36
CA LEU A 122 13.10 -17.78 -5.01
C LEU A 122 12.35 -18.55 -6.12
N ASN A 123 12.38 -19.87 -6.09
CA ASN A 123 11.71 -20.74 -7.07
C ASN A 123 10.22 -21.00 -6.78
N ARG A 124 9.65 -20.35 -5.73
CA ARG A 124 8.23 -20.51 -5.39
C ARG A 124 7.36 -19.57 -6.23
N THR A 125 7.26 -19.87 -7.51
CA THR A 125 6.57 -19.02 -8.50
C THR A 125 5.08 -18.80 -8.20
N GLU A 126 4.44 -19.71 -7.47
CA GLU A 126 3.04 -19.61 -7.04
C GLU A 126 2.80 -18.46 -6.04
N LEU A 127 3.87 -17.98 -5.41
CA LEU A 127 3.83 -16.84 -4.49
C LEU A 127 4.29 -15.53 -5.13
N TRP A 128 4.78 -15.55 -6.35
CA TRP A 128 5.28 -14.37 -7.04
C TRP A 128 4.20 -13.31 -7.20
N TYR A 129 4.65 -12.07 -7.25
CA TYR A 129 3.82 -10.98 -7.73
C TYR A 129 3.58 -11.14 -9.23
N THR A 130 2.35 -10.89 -9.66
CA THR A 130 1.92 -10.96 -11.06
C THR A 130 1.93 -9.56 -11.67
N ASP A 131 2.50 -9.43 -12.85
CA ASP A 131 2.53 -8.17 -13.59
C ASP A 131 1.11 -7.77 -14.02
N MET A 132 0.74 -6.54 -13.70
CA MET A 132 -0.60 -5.98 -13.97
C MET A 132 -0.74 -5.28 -15.32
N LYS A 133 0.28 -5.30 -16.18
CA LYS A 133 0.31 -4.54 -17.43
C LYS A 133 -0.93 -4.73 -18.32
N ASP A 134 -1.52 -5.93 -18.33
CA ASP A 134 -2.66 -6.26 -19.19
C ASP A 134 -3.99 -5.69 -18.67
N TYR A 135 -4.02 -5.23 -17.42
CA TYR A 135 -5.15 -4.59 -16.77
C TYR A 135 -4.98 -3.08 -16.59
N ALA A 136 -3.83 -2.51 -17.03
CA ALA A 136 -3.49 -1.11 -16.84
C ALA A 136 -3.13 -0.44 -18.16
N THR A 137 -3.63 0.77 -18.37
CA THR A 137 -3.18 1.66 -19.44
C THR A 137 -2.32 2.76 -18.80
N ILE A 138 -1.03 2.75 -19.15
CA ILE A 138 -0.01 3.65 -18.62
C ILE A 138 0.26 4.72 -19.66
N PRO A 139 0.06 6.02 -19.37
CA PRO A 139 0.53 7.08 -20.25
C PRO A 139 2.07 7.04 -20.37
N GLU A 140 2.58 7.23 -21.58
CA GLU A 140 4.03 7.26 -21.82
C GLU A 140 4.71 8.48 -21.20
N THR A 141 3.94 9.55 -20.94
CA THR A 141 4.45 10.78 -20.36
C THR A 141 3.49 11.39 -19.36
N THR A 142 4.04 12.19 -18.44
CA THR A 142 3.30 13.13 -17.61
C THR A 142 4.04 14.46 -17.53
N THR A 143 3.31 15.56 -17.34
CA THR A 143 3.91 16.89 -17.26
C THR A 143 3.87 17.38 -15.81
N ILE A 144 5.00 17.88 -15.33
CA ILE A 144 5.09 18.69 -14.12
C ILE A 144 5.08 20.14 -14.59
N PRO A 145 4.04 20.94 -14.29
CA PRO A 145 3.95 22.32 -14.76
C PRO A 145 5.04 23.21 -14.17
N SER A 146 5.39 24.27 -14.87
CA SER A 146 6.22 25.36 -14.34
C SER A 146 5.60 25.89 -13.04
N SER A 147 6.43 26.21 -12.08
CA SER A 147 6.05 26.68 -10.73
C SER A 147 5.40 25.60 -9.83
N GLU A 148 5.23 24.38 -10.33
CA GLU A 148 4.74 23.24 -9.58
C GLU A 148 5.87 22.23 -9.36
N ASN A 149 5.80 21.49 -8.25
CA ASN A 149 6.77 20.44 -7.96
C ASN A 149 6.18 19.03 -8.13
N VAL A 150 4.91 18.95 -8.55
CA VAL A 150 4.16 17.68 -8.69
C VAL A 150 3.40 17.66 -10.01
N GLY A 151 3.59 16.58 -10.77
CA GLY A 151 2.74 16.17 -11.86
C GLY A 151 1.97 14.91 -11.49
N LEU A 152 0.84 14.63 -12.12
CA LEU A 152 0.01 13.47 -11.85
C LEU A 152 -0.03 12.55 -13.06
N LEU A 153 0.58 11.36 -12.96
CA LEU A 153 0.44 10.30 -13.97
C LEU A 153 -0.90 9.60 -13.77
N ASN A 154 -1.82 9.77 -14.71
CA ASN A 154 -3.15 9.17 -14.64
C ASN A 154 -3.14 7.75 -15.24
N VAL A 155 -2.93 6.74 -14.41
CA VAL A 155 -3.00 5.32 -14.80
C VAL A 155 -4.46 4.89 -14.81
N LYS A 156 -4.94 4.31 -15.91
CA LYS A 156 -6.29 3.77 -16.04
C LYS A 156 -6.26 2.26 -15.85
N PHE A 157 -7.30 1.72 -15.21
CA PHE A 157 -7.45 0.29 -14.96
C PHE A 157 -8.75 -0.26 -15.54
N ASN A 158 -8.67 -1.47 -16.07
CA ASN A 158 -9.82 -2.30 -16.39
C ASN A 158 -9.75 -3.57 -15.55
N PHE A 159 -10.50 -3.62 -14.46
CA PHE A 159 -10.51 -4.73 -13.52
C PHE A 159 -11.47 -5.86 -13.90
N ASN A 160 -12.19 -5.73 -15.01
CA ASN A 160 -13.11 -6.79 -15.45
C ASN A 160 -12.37 -8.11 -15.67
N GLY A 161 -12.82 -9.17 -14.97
CA GLY A 161 -12.22 -10.50 -15.05
C GLY A 161 -10.91 -10.67 -14.29
N ILE A 162 -10.48 -9.69 -13.51
CA ILE A 162 -9.26 -9.80 -12.68
C ILE A 162 -9.46 -10.85 -11.58
N ASP A 163 -8.48 -11.75 -11.41
CA ASP A 163 -8.46 -12.70 -10.30
C ASP A 163 -7.56 -12.20 -9.17
N MET A 164 -8.17 -11.74 -8.08
CA MET A 164 -7.47 -11.23 -6.90
C MET A 164 -6.83 -12.31 -6.02
N SER A 165 -6.90 -13.59 -6.40
CA SER A 165 -6.02 -14.62 -5.81
C SER A 165 -4.55 -14.46 -6.24
N ASN A 166 -4.30 -13.74 -7.34
CA ASN A 166 -2.98 -13.27 -7.74
C ASN A 166 -2.61 -11.97 -7.00
N LYS A 167 -1.32 -11.76 -6.82
CA LYS A 167 -0.77 -10.58 -6.15
C LYS A 167 -0.32 -9.59 -7.22
N TRP A 168 -1.23 -8.75 -7.68
CA TRP A 168 -1.01 -7.85 -8.80
C TRP A 168 -0.09 -6.67 -8.45
N VAL A 169 0.94 -6.47 -9.24
CA VAL A 169 1.89 -5.34 -9.11
C VAL A 169 2.06 -4.68 -10.47
N LEU A 170 1.94 -3.35 -10.50
CA LEU A 170 2.25 -2.53 -11.65
C LEU A 170 3.65 -1.95 -11.50
N PRO A 171 4.66 -2.47 -12.24
CA PRO A 171 6.02 -1.98 -12.19
C PRO A 171 6.23 -0.84 -13.19
N LEU A 172 6.72 0.30 -12.71
CA LEU A 172 6.98 1.50 -13.50
C LEU A 172 8.40 2.00 -13.30
N THR A 173 8.96 2.64 -14.32
CA THR A 173 10.25 3.35 -14.25
C THR A 173 10.18 4.71 -14.93
N ILE A 174 10.89 5.69 -14.38
CA ILE A 174 11.17 6.96 -15.05
C ILE A 174 12.33 6.73 -16.01
N VAL A 175 12.14 7.08 -17.27
CA VAL A 175 13.14 6.92 -18.33
C VAL A 175 14.05 8.13 -18.35
N ASN A 176 15.37 7.92 -18.33
CA ASN A 176 16.36 8.97 -18.59
C ASN A 176 16.65 9.04 -20.09
N GLY A 177 16.83 10.26 -20.60
CA GLY A 177 17.27 10.51 -21.97
C GLY A 177 18.10 11.80 -22.03
N GLU A 178 19.12 11.84 -22.88
CA GLU A 178 20.02 12.99 -22.99
C GLU A 178 19.29 14.31 -23.32
N ASN A 179 18.11 14.23 -23.95
CA ASN A 179 17.34 15.38 -24.42
C ASN A 179 16.07 15.65 -23.61
N TYR A 180 15.86 14.97 -22.47
CA TYR A 180 14.58 15.10 -21.74
C TYR A 180 14.51 16.30 -20.79
N GLY A 181 15.63 17.01 -20.56
CA GLY A 181 15.66 18.19 -19.68
C GLY A 181 15.43 17.90 -18.20
N TYR A 182 15.50 16.64 -17.78
CA TYR A 182 15.46 16.21 -16.39
C TYR A 182 16.39 15.00 -16.16
N THR A 183 16.67 14.73 -14.89
CA THR A 183 17.38 13.52 -14.47
C THR A 183 16.50 12.74 -13.48
N ALA A 184 16.28 11.46 -13.73
CA ALA A 184 15.61 10.60 -12.77
C ALA A 184 16.49 10.42 -11.52
N HIS A 185 15.85 10.30 -10.38
CA HIS A 185 16.57 10.17 -9.10
C HIS A 185 17.53 8.95 -9.14
N PRO A 186 18.81 9.11 -8.73
CA PRO A 186 19.82 8.04 -8.85
C PRO A 186 19.51 6.81 -7.99
N ARG A 187 18.76 6.98 -6.90
CA ARG A 187 18.30 5.85 -6.08
C ARG A 187 17.13 5.15 -6.77
N LYS A 188 17.28 3.85 -7.04
CA LYS A 188 16.27 3.03 -7.73
C LYS A 188 14.87 3.10 -7.14
N ASN A 189 14.76 3.14 -5.81
CA ASN A 189 13.49 3.21 -5.10
C ASN A 189 12.72 4.52 -5.25
N TYR A 190 13.30 5.52 -5.91
CA TYR A 190 12.63 6.78 -6.26
C TYR A 190 12.35 6.89 -7.77
N ALA A 191 13.26 6.38 -8.60
CA ALA A 191 13.08 6.35 -10.06
C ALA A 191 12.15 5.22 -10.52
N LYS A 192 11.87 4.25 -9.65
CA LYS A 192 11.03 3.08 -9.94
C LYS A 192 9.88 2.99 -8.93
N ALA A 193 8.71 2.57 -9.41
CA ALA A 193 7.55 2.32 -8.58
C ALA A 193 7.06 0.88 -8.80
N LEU A 194 6.89 0.14 -7.71
CA LEU A 194 6.29 -1.19 -7.71
C LEU A 194 4.95 -1.10 -6.96
N LEU A 195 3.89 -0.77 -7.69
CA LEU A 195 2.57 -0.50 -7.11
C LEU A 195 1.80 -1.82 -6.98
N ARG A 196 1.59 -2.29 -5.75
CA ARG A 196 0.70 -3.40 -5.46
C ARG A 196 -0.73 -2.89 -5.41
N ILE A 197 -1.52 -3.24 -6.42
CA ILE A 197 -2.85 -2.69 -6.61
C ILE A 197 -3.88 -3.56 -5.88
N PHE A 198 -4.68 -2.90 -5.03
CA PHE A 198 -5.81 -3.47 -4.34
C PHE A 198 -7.10 -2.79 -4.82
N PRO A 199 -7.77 -3.37 -5.84
CA PRO A 199 -9.10 -2.89 -6.18
C PRO A 199 -10.04 -3.11 -5.00
N PHE A 200 -10.94 -2.16 -4.74
CA PHE A 200 -11.91 -2.27 -3.65
C PHE A 200 -13.31 -1.88 -4.11
N ASN A 201 -14.32 -2.47 -3.47
CA ASN A 201 -15.72 -2.08 -3.55
C ASN A 201 -16.24 -1.76 -2.14
N ASP A 202 -17.54 -1.53 -2.00
CA ASP A 202 -18.16 -1.20 -0.71
C ASP A 202 -17.99 -2.30 0.37
N TYR A 203 -17.70 -3.53 -0.05
CA TYR A 203 -17.71 -4.74 0.79
C TYR A 203 -16.34 -5.41 0.95
N SER A 204 -15.33 -5.04 0.16
CA SER A 204 -14.00 -5.66 0.24
C SER A 204 -13.15 -5.03 1.34
N GLY A 205 -12.18 -5.75 1.89
CA GLY A 205 -11.26 -5.25 2.92
C GLY A 205 -11.01 -6.28 4.02
N ASP A 206 -10.41 -5.80 5.10
CA ASP A 206 -10.02 -6.63 6.23
C ASP A 206 -11.14 -6.69 7.27
N TYR A 207 -11.83 -7.82 7.31
CA TYR A 207 -12.89 -8.10 8.28
C TYR A 207 -12.31 -8.62 9.59
N SER A 208 -12.82 -8.14 10.71
CA SER A 208 -12.62 -8.82 12.00
C SER A 208 -13.37 -10.15 12.00
N GLY A 209 -12.61 -11.23 12.15
CA GLY A 209 -13.13 -12.61 12.26
C GLY A 209 -13.04 -13.16 13.69
N SER A 210 -12.88 -12.31 14.70
CA SER A 210 -12.70 -12.74 16.11
C SER A 210 -13.89 -13.52 16.67
N THR A 211 -15.08 -13.37 16.09
CA THR A 211 -16.31 -14.11 16.46
C THR A 211 -16.56 -15.34 15.58
N MET A 212 -15.69 -15.59 14.60
CA MET A 212 -15.79 -16.78 13.76
C MET A 212 -15.35 -18.02 14.50
N LYS A 213 -16.00 -19.13 14.19
CA LYS A 213 -15.63 -20.49 14.60
C LYS A 213 -15.25 -21.28 13.35
N ILE A 214 -14.03 -21.78 13.31
CA ILE A 214 -13.48 -22.61 12.23
C ILE A 214 -13.03 -23.92 12.88
N PHE A 215 -13.62 -25.04 12.51
CA PHE A 215 -13.35 -26.33 13.17
C PHE A 215 -13.56 -27.50 12.21
N VAL A 216 -12.93 -28.63 12.50
CA VAL A 216 -13.21 -29.88 11.82
C VAL A 216 -14.63 -30.30 12.13
N THR A 217 -15.42 -30.64 11.11
CA THR A 217 -16.85 -30.97 11.26
C THR A 217 -17.07 -32.07 12.30
N GLY A 218 -17.86 -31.75 13.32
CA GLY A 218 -18.11 -32.61 14.48
C GLY A 218 -17.21 -32.29 15.71
N ASP A 219 -16.23 -31.39 15.61
CA ASP A 219 -15.33 -31.03 16.70
C ASP A 219 -15.40 -29.51 17.02
N GLU A 220 -16.60 -29.00 17.26
CA GLU A 220 -16.81 -27.56 17.59
C GLU A 220 -16.11 -27.14 18.91
N ALA A 221 -15.83 -28.09 19.80
CA ALA A 221 -15.15 -27.81 21.07
C ALA A 221 -13.72 -27.28 20.85
N ASN A 222 -13.09 -27.64 19.73
CA ASN A 222 -11.75 -27.20 19.34
C ASN A 222 -11.77 -26.14 18.23
N ALA A 223 -12.86 -25.36 18.14
CA ALA A 223 -12.97 -24.29 17.16
C ALA A 223 -11.87 -23.23 17.35
N THR A 224 -11.30 -22.78 16.26
CA THR A 224 -10.35 -21.68 16.18
C THR A 224 -11.04 -20.43 15.64
N ALA A 225 -10.48 -19.26 15.95
CA ALA A 225 -10.88 -17.99 15.37
C ALA A 225 -9.71 -17.37 14.59
N LYS A 226 -10.04 -16.65 13.54
CA LYS A 226 -9.06 -15.88 12.74
C LYS A 226 -9.29 -14.40 12.97
N SER A 227 -8.27 -13.68 13.46
CA SER A 227 -8.41 -12.26 13.83
C SER A 227 -8.80 -11.40 12.64
N ILE A 228 -8.22 -11.65 11.47
CA ILE A 228 -8.48 -10.91 10.23
C ILE A 228 -8.79 -11.88 9.11
N ILE A 229 -9.88 -11.64 8.42
CA ILE A 229 -10.30 -12.35 7.20
C ILE A 229 -10.46 -11.32 6.09
N ARG A 230 -9.61 -11.39 5.05
CA ARG A 230 -9.65 -10.44 3.95
C ARG A 230 -10.67 -10.84 2.91
N GLY A 231 -11.58 -9.89 2.60
CA GLY A 231 -12.50 -9.97 1.48
C GLY A 231 -11.89 -9.32 0.24
N TYR A 232 -11.68 -10.10 -0.81
CA TYR A 232 -11.11 -9.65 -2.09
C TYR A 232 -12.21 -9.32 -3.08
N VAL A 233 -12.09 -8.20 -3.79
CA VAL A 233 -13.09 -7.78 -4.78
C VAL A 233 -13.15 -8.75 -5.96
N VAL A 234 -14.36 -8.94 -6.47
CA VAL A 234 -14.67 -9.70 -7.71
C VAL A 234 -15.37 -8.79 -8.72
N ASP A 235 -16.40 -8.10 -8.26
CA ASP A 235 -17.17 -7.09 -8.99
C ASP A 235 -17.75 -6.04 -8.02
N ASP A 236 -18.65 -5.17 -8.47
CA ASP A 236 -19.21 -4.09 -7.65
C ASP A 236 -19.99 -4.59 -6.41
N LYS A 237 -20.53 -5.82 -6.42
CA LYS A 237 -21.35 -6.38 -5.34
C LYS A 237 -20.87 -7.73 -4.84
N THR A 238 -19.76 -8.23 -5.37
CA THR A 238 -19.23 -9.55 -5.03
C THR A 238 -17.80 -9.44 -4.52
N ILE A 239 -17.52 -10.14 -3.45
CA ILE A 239 -16.17 -10.39 -2.95
C ILE A 239 -15.94 -11.88 -2.80
N PHE A 240 -14.70 -12.31 -2.58
CA PHE A 240 -14.43 -13.66 -2.11
C PHE A 240 -13.56 -13.63 -0.85
N PHE A 241 -13.73 -14.64 -0.03
CA PHE A 241 -12.84 -14.99 1.07
C PHE A 241 -12.14 -16.31 0.74
N TYR A 242 -10.99 -16.58 1.32
CA TYR A 242 -10.49 -17.95 1.37
C TYR A 242 -11.24 -18.73 2.44
N ALA A 243 -11.56 -20.02 2.14
CA ALA A 243 -12.34 -20.85 3.03
C ALA A 243 -11.62 -21.10 4.37
N GLY A 244 -12.31 -20.92 5.46
CA GLY A 244 -11.84 -21.21 6.81
C GLY A 244 -10.50 -20.59 7.16
N ASP A 245 -9.49 -21.42 7.45
CA ASP A 245 -8.15 -20.99 7.86
C ASP A 245 -7.18 -20.77 6.69
N ILE A 246 -7.62 -21.01 5.46
CA ILE A 246 -6.80 -20.77 4.28
C ILE A 246 -6.47 -19.27 4.15
N ASP A 247 -5.23 -18.95 3.80
CA ASP A 247 -4.77 -17.57 3.64
C ASP A 247 -3.95 -17.33 2.35
N GLU A 248 -3.49 -16.10 2.17
CA GLU A 248 -2.74 -15.64 0.99
C GLU A 248 -1.36 -16.32 0.84
N SER A 249 -0.81 -16.91 1.90
CA SER A 249 0.50 -17.57 1.88
C SER A 249 0.45 -18.98 1.30
N ARG A 250 -0.74 -19.59 1.25
CA ARG A 250 -0.92 -20.91 0.70
C ARG A 250 -0.80 -20.91 -0.83
N THR A 251 0.00 -21.80 -1.39
CA THR A 251 0.30 -21.82 -2.83
C THR A 251 -0.91 -22.15 -3.72
N ASP A 252 -1.80 -23.00 -3.20
CA ASP A 252 -3.01 -23.44 -3.89
C ASP A 252 -4.29 -22.70 -3.44
N ARG A 253 -4.14 -21.54 -2.77
CA ARG A 253 -5.24 -20.73 -2.24
C ARG A 253 -6.37 -20.43 -3.23
N ALA A 254 -6.05 -20.31 -4.52
CA ALA A 254 -7.03 -20.04 -5.56
C ALA A 254 -8.13 -21.12 -5.66
N LYS A 255 -7.86 -22.36 -5.17
CA LYS A 255 -8.81 -23.47 -5.14
C LYS A 255 -9.84 -23.34 -4.02
N TYR A 256 -9.62 -22.46 -3.05
CA TYR A 256 -10.39 -22.32 -1.82
C TYR A 256 -11.18 -21.02 -1.74
N LYS A 257 -11.59 -20.45 -2.88
CA LYS A 257 -12.40 -19.23 -2.91
C LYS A 257 -13.87 -19.54 -2.57
N VAL A 258 -14.38 -18.84 -1.56
CA VAL A 258 -15.80 -18.77 -1.23
C VAL A 258 -16.27 -17.36 -1.58
N PHE A 259 -17.11 -17.25 -2.59
CA PHE A 259 -17.66 -16.00 -3.04
C PHE A 259 -18.82 -15.58 -2.14
N ALA A 260 -18.93 -14.27 -1.90
CA ALA A 260 -20.02 -13.65 -1.15
C ALA A 260 -20.63 -12.54 -2.01
N ARG A 261 -21.84 -12.75 -2.51
CA ARG A 261 -22.60 -11.77 -3.29
C ARG A 261 -23.60 -11.06 -2.41
N PHE A 262 -23.52 -9.73 -2.39
CA PHE A 262 -24.39 -8.86 -1.60
C PHE A 262 -25.62 -8.45 -2.40
N ASN A 263 -26.80 -8.76 -1.87
CA ASN A 263 -28.10 -8.42 -2.45
C ASN A 263 -28.77 -7.36 -1.57
N GLY A 264 -28.75 -6.15 -2.01
CA GLY A 264 -29.22 -4.96 -1.28
C GLY A 264 -28.20 -3.82 -1.35
N GLU A 265 -28.48 -2.71 -0.66
CA GLU A 265 -27.58 -1.55 -0.60
C GLU A 265 -27.04 -1.31 0.80
N LYS A 266 -27.92 -1.04 1.78
CA LYS A 266 -27.55 -0.83 3.19
C LYS A 266 -27.76 -2.07 4.05
N GLU A 267 -28.68 -2.92 3.64
CA GLU A 267 -28.99 -4.21 4.27
C GLU A 267 -29.53 -5.18 3.23
N GLY A 268 -29.46 -6.47 3.54
CA GLY A 268 -29.96 -7.52 2.66
C GLY A 268 -29.36 -8.88 2.95
N THR A 269 -29.40 -9.75 1.95
CA THR A 269 -28.84 -11.10 2.03
C THR A 269 -27.45 -11.17 1.42
N VAL A 270 -26.66 -12.15 1.87
CA VAL A 270 -25.37 -12.51 1.28
C VAL A 270 -25.41 -13.93 0.81
N ASP A 271 -25.24 -14.16 -0.49
CA ASP A 271 -25.21 -15.49 -1.06
C ASP A 271 -23.77 -16.00 -1.12
N PHE A 272 -23.48 -17.05 -0.37
CA PHE A 272 -22.19 -17.74 -0.43
C PHE A 272 -22.23 -18.84 -1.48
N TYR A 273 -21.21 -18.87 -2.35
CA TYR A 273 -21.06 -19.89 -3.38
C TYR A 273 -19.59 -20.11 -3.74
N THR A 274 -19.30 -21.13 -4.53
CA THR A 274 -17.99 -21.40 -5.09
C THR A 274 -18.11 -21.80 -6.57
N THR A 275 -17.04 -21.57 -7.32
CA THR A 275 -16.89 -22.07 -8.70
C THR A 275 -16.08 -23.36 -8.76
N ASN A 276 -15.52 -23.79 -7.61
CA ASN A 276 -14.75 -25.02 -7.51
C ASN A 276 -15.58 -26.14 -6.84
N ASN A 277 -16.04 -27.10 -7.63
CA ASN A 277 -16.86 -28.18 -7.13
C ASN A 277 -16.15 -29.12 -6.13
N ASP A 278 -14.81 -29.21 -6.21
CA ASP A 278 -14.01 -30.04 -5.30
C ASP A 278 -14.02 -29.49 -3.86
N LEU A 279 -14.31 -28.20 -3.71
CA LEU A 279 -14.50 -27.58 -2.39
C LEU A 279 -15.74 -28.14 -1.65
N LYS A 280 -16.69 -28.73 -2.38
CA LYS A 280 -17.94 -29.30 -1.84
C LYS A 280 -18.65 -28.34 -0.87
N LEU A 281 -18.66 -27.04 -1.20
CA LEU A 281 -19.24 -26.00 -0.36
C LEU A 281 -20.73 -26.30 -0.09
N LYS A 282 -21.11 -26.33 1.19
CA LYS A 282 -22.49 -26.47 1.63
C LYS A 282 -22.84 -25.28 2.55
N VAL A 283 -23.74 -24.43 2.09
CA VAL A 283 -24.25 -23.31 2.89
C VAL A 283 -25.38 -23.81 3.78
N ASN A 284 -25.23 -23.67 5.11
CA ASN A 284 -26.18 -24.21 6.10
C ASN A 284 -27.27 -23.20 6.51
N LYS A 285 -26.95 -21.87 6.39
CA LYS A 285 -27.87 -20.76 6.70
C LYS A 285 -27.74 -19.65 5.68
N GLN A 286 -28.85 -18.94 5.42
CA GLN A 286 -28.79 -17.70 4.66
C GLN A 286 -28.12 -16.61 5.51
N ALA A 287 -27.03 -16.09 5.03
CA ALA A 287 -26.36 -14.94 5.65
C ALA A 287 -27.07 -13.65 5.26
N SER A 288 -26.96 -12.66 6.13
CA SER A 288 -27.46 -11.30 5.92
C SER A 288 -26.38 -10.28 6.22
N PHE A 289 -26.53 -9.09 5.68
CA PHE A 289 -25.65 -7.98 6.00
C PHE A 289 -26.43 -6.71 6.33
N HIS A 290 -25.76 -5.81 7.05
CA HIS A 290 -26.23 -4.44 7.24
C HIS A 290 -25.02 -3.51 7.35
N ILE A 291 -25.22 -2.25 6.97
CA ILE A 291 -24.22 -1.20 7.02
C ILE A 291 -24.65 -0.17 8.06
N ILE A 292 -23.76 0.14 9.00
CA ILE A 292 -23.94 1.17 10.01
C ILE A 292 -22.89 2.26 9.78
N GLU A 293 -23.33 3.52 9.88
CA GLU A 293 -22.43 4.67 9.86
C GLU A 293 -22.53 5.43 11.18
N GLN A 294 -21.40 5.65 11.82
CA GLN A 294 -21.28 6.33 13.10
C GLN A 294 -20.24 7.44 13.00
N LYS A 295 -20.58 8.64 13.43
CA LYS A 295 -19.59 9.72 13.56
C LYS A 295 -18.63 9.42 14.70
N ASP A 296 -17.37 9.76 14.51
CA ASP A 296 -16.36 9.70 15.59
C ASP A 296 -16.62 10.83 16.59
N ASP A 297 -16.68 10.49 17.87
CA ASP A 297 -16.99 11.46 18.95
C ASP A 297 -15.84 12.44 19.21
N VAL A 298 -14.61 12.08 18.86
CA VAL A 298 -13.38 12.88 19.09
C VAL A 298 -12.98 13.64 17.83
N LYS A 299 -13.14 13.00 16.65
CA LYS A 299 -12.79 13.55 15.34
C LYS A 299 -14.05 13.71 14.48
N PRO A 300 -14.81 14.81 14.61
CA PRO A 300 -16.13 14.98 13.96
C PRO A 300 -16.11 14.86 12.42
N TYR A 301 -14.92 14.97 11.83
CA TYR A 301 -14.71 14.82 10.39
C TYR A 301 -14.53 13.34 9.94
N LEU A 302 -14.42 12.40 10.88
CA LEU A 302 -14.39 10.97 10.59
C LEU A 302 -15.77 10.34 10.76
N VAL A 303 -16.09 9.46 9.82
CA VAL A 303 -17.25 8.57 9.89
C VAL A 303 -16.75 7.14 9.84
N HIS A 304 -17.12 6.35 10.84
CA HIS A 304 -16.89 4.92 10.88
C HIS A 304 -18.03 4.21 10.16
N ARG A 305 -17.72 3.56 9.06
CA ARG A 305 -18.67 2.75 8.29
C ARG A 305 -18.38 1.27 8.54
N TYR A 306 -19.35 0.59 9.15
CA TYR A 306 -19.28 -0.83 9.45
C TYR A 306 -20.12 -1.62 8.46
N VAL A 307 -19.53 -2.64 7.82
CA VAL A 307 -20.27 -3.67 7.08
C VAL A 307 -20.25 -4.94 7.92
N ILE A 308 -21.40 -5.36 8.38
CA ILE A 308 -21.56 -6.50 9.29
C ILE A 308 -22.26 -7.63 8.54
N ILE A 309 -21.61 -8.79 8.41
CA ILE A 309 -22.18 -9.99 7.80
C ILE A 309 -22.54 -10.96 8.92
N ASN A 310 -23.82 -11.22 9.10
CA ASN A 310 -24.37 -12.09 10.14
C ASN A 310 -24.78 -13.47 9.61
N ASN A 311 -24.90 -14.43 10.51
CA ASN A 311 -25.37 -15.77 10.23
C ASN A 311 -24.56 -16.54 9.21
N ILE A 312 -23.25 -16.26 9.14
CA ILE A 312 -22.35 -17.05 8.31
C ILE A 312 -22.37 -18.49 8.82
N SER A 313 -22.67 -19.45 7.95
CA SER A 313 -22.63 -20.87 8.29
C SER A 313 -22.51 -21.71 7.04
N TYR A 314 -21.33 -22.30 6.84
CA TYR A 314 -21.05 -23.18 5.72
C TYR A 314 -20.05 -24.29 6.08
N ASP A 315 -20.10 -25.40 5.36
CA ASP A 315 -19.13 -26.47 5.41
C ASP A 315 -18.34 -26.50 4.11
N TYR A 316 -17.08 -26.93 4.17
CA TYR A 316 -16.23 -27.11 2.99
C TYR A 316 -15.24 -28.26 3.20
N VAL A 317 -14.64 -28.72 2.10
CA VAL A 317 -13.65 -29.80 2.11
C VAL A 317 -12.27 -29.25 1.75
N ASP A 318 -11.29 -29.47 2.64
CA ASP A 318 -9.88 -29.33 2.30
C ASP A 318 -9.39 -30.67 1.72
N TYR A 319 -9.13 -30.67 0.41
CA TYR A 319 -8.76 -31.86 -0.35
C TYR A 319 -7.31 -31.86 -0.83
N THR A 320 -6.52 -30.84 -0.46
CA THR A 320 -5.13 -30.71 -0.92
C THR A 320 -4.10 -30.69 0.21
N SER A 321 -4.50 -30.51 1.47
CA SER A 321 -3.57 -30.51 2.62
C SER A 321 -2.88 -31.84 2.85
N ALA A 322 -3.56 -32.95 2.55
CA ALA A 322 -2.96 -34.27 2.56
C ALA A 322 -3.39 -35.07 1.34
N PRO A 323 -2.46 -35.61 0.54
CA PRO A 323 -2.79 -36.38 -0.65
C PRO A 323 -3.75 -37.57 -0.34
N GLY A 324 -4.88 -37.62 -1.05
CA GLY A 324 -5.86 -38.69 -0.92
C GLY A 324 -6.72 -38.64 0.34
N THR A 325 -6.62 -37.57 1.15
CA THR A 325 -7.43 -37.39 2.36
C THR A 325 -8.26 -36.12 2.23
N GLU A 326 -9.56 -36.23 2.56
CA GLU A 326 -10.48 -35.09 2.63
C GLU A 326 -10.75 -34.72 4.09
N PHE A 327 -10.51 -33.44 4.42
CA PHE A 327 -10.84 -32.88 5.73
C PHE A 327 -12.11 -32.03 5.61
N ASN A 328 -13.16 -32.43 6.33
CA ASN A 328 -14.40 -31.67 6.37
C ASN A 328 -14.30 -30.60 7.44
N TRP A 329 -14.51 -29.34 7.05
CA TRP A 329 -14.46 -28.18 7.91
C TRP A 329 -15.81 -27.48 7.99
N SER A 330 -16.12 -26.96 9.15
CA SER A 330 -17.28 -26.12 9.40
C SER A 330 -16.85 -24.71 9.81
N VAL A 331 -17.53 -23.72 9.26
CA VAL A 331 -17.29 -22.30 9.50
C VAL A 331 -18.60 -21.63 9.88
N SER A 332 -18.60 -20.89 11.00
CA SER A 332 -19.78 -20.13 11.43
C SER A 332 -19.38 -18.85 12.18
N GLY A 333 -20.26 -17.84 12.20
CA GLY A 333 -20.05 -16.63 12.97
C GLY A 333 -20.52 -15.36 12.28
N THR A 334 -19.86 -14.26 12.60
CA THR A 334 -20.11 -12.90 12.09
C THR A 334 -18.80 -12.27 11.67
N LEU A 335 -18.80 -11.54 10.57
CA LEU A 335 -17.68 -10.76 10.08
C LEU A 335 -18.03 -9.26 10.13
N THR A 336 -17.09 -8.44 10.58
CA THR A 336 -17.27 -6.98 10.64
C THR A 336 -16.10 -6.29 9.94
N LEU A 337 -16.39 -5.53 8.91
CA LEU A 337 -15.46 -4.62 8.25
C LEU A 337 -15.70 -3.22 8.79
N GLU A 338 -14.66 -2.53 9.22
CA GLU A 338 -14.69 -1.11 9.55
C GLU A 338 -13.90 -0.32 8.50
N ARG A 339 -14.48 0.80 8.05
CA ARG A 339 -13.80 1.82 7.25
C ARG A 339 -13.94 3.17 7.91
N GLN A 340 -12.85 3.90 7.99
CA GLN A 340 -12.85 5.30 8.43
C GLN A 340 -12.90 6.19 7.19
N ILE A 341 -13.88 7.07 7.14
CA ILE A 341 -14.13 7.97 6.01
C ILE A 341 -13.93 9.40 6.47
N ASN A 342 -12.98 10.11 5.86
CA ASN A 342 -12.71 11.51 6.15
C ASN A 342 -13.64 12.41 5.33
N THR A 343 -14.66 12.98 5.96
CA THR A 343 -15.68 13.81 5.29
C THR A 343 -15.17 15.16 4.78
N GLN A 344 -13.94 15.54 5.11
CA GLN A 344 -13.31 16.76 4.58
C GLN A 344 -12.70 16.53 3.18
N ILE A 345 -12.57 15.28 2.74
CA ILE A 345 -12.07 14.92 1.41
C ILE A 345 -13.28 14.73 0.49
N PRO A 346 -13.46 15.57 -0.55
CA PRO A 346 -14.64 15.53 -1.41
C PRO A 346 -14.76 14.24 -2.26
N ASP A 347 -13.64 13.63 -2.60
CA ASP A 347 -13.58 12.37 -3.35
C ASP A 347 -13.75 11.21 -2.36
N GLU A 348 -14.92 10.58 -2.32
CA GLU A 348 -15.25 9.49 -1.38
C GLU A 348 -14.27 8.32 -1.47
N ASP A 349 -13.71 8.04 -2.66
CA ASP A 349 -12.75 6.96 -2.86
C ASP A 349 -11.38 7.28 -2.23
N GLN A 350 -11.01 8.57 -2.17
CA GLN A 350 -9.79 9.05 -1.51
C GLN A 350 -10.00 9.38 -0.03
N ALA A 351 -11.25 9.51 0.39
CA ALA A 351 -11.62 9.80 1.77
C ALA A 351 -11.42 8.61 2.71
N ILE A 352 -11.22 7.40 2.20
CA ILE A 352 -11.03 6.19 3.01
C ILE A 352 -9.62 6.19 3.59
N GLU A 353 -9.53 6.17 4.92
CA GLU A 353 -8.27 5.95 5.65
C GLU A 353 -8.01 4.44 5.75
N TRP A 354 -6.93 3.95 5.11
CA TRP A 354 -6.56 2.53 4.98
C TRP A 354 -5.56 2.09 6.06
#